data_262f61f997a3e389c3e91bb7e24e9819
#
_entry.id   262f61f997a3e389c3e91bb7e24e9819
#
_cell.length_a   1.000
_cell.length_b   1.000
_cell.length_c   1.000
_cell.angle_alpha   90.00
_cell.angle_beta   90.00
_cell.angle_gamma   90.00
#
_symmetry.space_group_name_H-M   'P 1'
#
loop_
_entity.id
_entity.type
_entity.pdbx_description
1 polymer ?
#
loop_
_entity_poly.entity_id
_entity_poly.type
_entity_poly.pdbx_seq_one_letter_code
_entity_poly.pdbx_strand_id
1 'polypeptide(L)'
;MQVLVFTKTTAYRHDSIPAGIRAIRELGSAHGFAVTATEDAFTPAAHDVVVFLSTSGEVLDEAQRTAFESYVEGGGGYVGVHAAADTGYDWPWYGELVGAWFETHPEIQQARFVTEDGTHPATAHLPPVWTRTDELYDFRTNPRGRVHVLQTLDESSYTGGGMGADHPITWCHPQGRGRAFYTGLGHTSESYGDPAFRALLLGAIRYAAGVLPAARQRRE
;
A
#
# COMPACT_ATOMS: atom_id res chain seq x y z
N MET A 1 2.90 -16.59 -9.49
CA MET A 1 2.47 -15.20 -9.30
C MET A 1 3.57 -14.28 -9.79
N GLN A 2 3.20 -13.26 -10.57
CA GLN A 2 4.10 -12.24 -11.13
C GLN A 2 3.74 -10.90 -10.51
N VAL A 3 4.69 -10.18 -9.95
CA VAL A 3 4.50 -8.88 -9.29
C VAL A 3 5.31 -7.81 -10.01
N LEU A 4 4.64 -6.75 -10.45
CA LEU A 4 5.28 -5.54 -10.96
C LEU A 4 5.44 -4.54 -9.82
N VAL A 5 6.64 -4.09 -9.55
CA VAL A 5 6.93 -2.97 -8.64
C VAL A 5 7.25 -1.74 -9.49
N PHE A 6 6.33 -0.81 -9.54
CA PHE A 6 6.44 0.44 -10.27
C PHE A 6 6.85 1.58 -9.34
N THR A 7 7.89 2.32 -9.71
CA THR A 7 8.55 3.28 -8.82
C THR A 7 8.82 4.63 -9.48
N LYS A 8 8.13 4.95 -10.58
CA LYS A 8 8.28 6.24 -11.26
C LYS A 8 7.82 7.38 -10.36
N THR A 9 8.58 8.46 -10.39
CA THR A 9 8.26 9.70 -9.68
C THR A 9 8.44 10.88 -10.63
N THR A 10 7.48 11.79 -10.66
CA THR A 10 7.56 13.07 -11.37
C THR A 10 7.49 14.25 -10.37
N ALA A 11 7.25 13.95 -9.09
CA ALA A 11 7.33 14.85 -7.96
C ALA A 11 8.43 14.38 -6.98
N TYR A 12 8.16 14.33 -5.69
CA TYR A 12 9.16 13.93 -4.70
C TYR A 12 9.57 12.45 -4.84
N ARG A 13 10.89 12.17 -4.88
CA ARG A 13 11.42 10.81 -4.92
C ARG A 13 11.97 10.39 -3.56
N HIS A 14 11.38 9.34 -3.00
CA HIS A 14 11.78 8.81 -1.70
C HIS A 14 13.05 7.98 -1.77
N ASP A 15 13.98 8.25 -0.86
CA ASP A 15 15.25 7.51 -0.73
C ASP A 15 15.04 6.03 -0.32
N SER A 16 13.88 5.70 0.21
CA SER A 16 13.50 4.34 0.61
C SER A 16 13.14 3.40 -0.56
N ILE A 17 12.88 3.92 -1.76
CA ILE A 17 12.52 3.11 -2.94
C ILE A 17 13.47 1.94 -3.18
N PRO A 18 14.81 2.10 -3.18
CA PRO A 18 15.72 0.97 -3.36
C PRO A 18 15.60 -0.11 -2.26
N ALA A 19 15.36 0.31 -1.01
CA ALA A 19 15.15 -0.62 0.11
C ALA A 19 13.84 -1.40 -0.06
N GLY A 20 12.77 -0.72 -0.48
CA GLY A 20 11.49 -1.34 -0.77
C GLY A 20 11.54 -2.36 -1.91
N ILE A 21 12.21 -2.02 -3.01
CA ILE A 21 12.44 -2.97 -4.13
C ILE A 21 13.18 -4.22 -3.64
N ARG A 22 14.24 -4.07 -2.85
CA ARG A 22 14.98 -5.22 -2.29
C ARG A 22 14.09 -6.07 -1.40
N ALA A 23 13.34 -5.45 -0.49
CA ALA A 23 12.45 -6.16 0.42
C ALA A 23 11.39 -6.98 -0.33
N ILE A 24 10.75 -6.41 -1.35
CA ILE A 24 9.74 -7.14 -2.15
C ILE A 24 10.38 -8.26 -2.97
N ARG A 25 11.59 -8.08 -3.53
CA ARG A 25 12.33 -9.16 -4.21
C ARG A 25 12.69 -10.30 -3.27
N GLU A 26 13.14 -10.01 -2.06
CA GLU A 26 13.44 -11.00 -1.03
C GLU A 26 12.18 -11.77 -0.61
N LEU A 27 11.04 -11.06 -0.44
CA LEU A 27 9.74 -11.71 -0.21
C LEU A 27 9.36 -12.63 -1.39
N GLY A 28 9.58 -12.18 -2.64
CA GLY A 28 9.34 -13.00 -3.82
C GLY A 28 10.17 -14.28 -3.81
N SER A 29 11.47 -14.17 -3.53
CA SER A 29 12.38 -15.31 -3.41
C SER A 29 11.97 -16.28 -2.30
N ALA A 30 11.60 -15.75 -1.13
CA ALA A 30 11.22 -16.56 0.03
C ALA A 30 9.84 -17.22 -0.09
N HIS A 31 8.94 -16.64 -0.87
CA HIS A 31 7.53 -17.05 -0.94
C HIS A 31 7.08 -17.50 -2.35
N GLY A 32 8.00 -17.66 -3.29
CA GLY A 32 7.75 -18.30 -4.59
C GLY A 32 6.96 -17.42 -5.58
N PHE A 33 7.26 -16.12 -5.66
CA PHE A 33 6.75 -15.27 -6.73
C PHE A 33 7.85 -14.43 -7.38
N ALA A 34 7.69 -14.17 -8.68
CA ALA A 34 8.64 -13.36 -9.43
C ALA A 34 8.33 -11.87 -9.28
N VAL A 35 9.38 -11.04 -9.26
CA VAL A 35 9.28 -9.60 -9.09
C VAL A 35 10.04 -8.87 -10.17
N THR A 36 9.34 -8.06 -10.94
CA THR A 36 9.90 -7.09 -11.89
C THR A 36 9.79 -5.69 -11.28
N ALA A 37 10.89 -4.96 -11.19
CA ALA A 37 10.87 -3.56 -10.73
C ALA A 37 11.30 -2.63 -11.87
N THR A 38 10.53 -1.56 -12.10
CA THR A 38 10.75 -0.60 -13.20
C THR A 38 10.22 0.78 -12.86
N GLU A 39 10.76 1.79 -13.53
CA GLU A 39 10.26 3.17 -13.54
C GLU A 39 9.62 3.54 -14.89
N ASP A 40 9.98 2.83 -15.97
CA ASP A 40 9.63 3.20 -17.34
C ASP A 40 8.69 2.21 -18.01
N ALA A 41 9.00 0.91 -17.93
CA ALA A 41 8.25 -0.14 -18.64
C ALA A 41 7.00 -0.55 -17.84
N PHE A 42 5.90 0.18 -17.99
CA PHE A 42 4.65 -0.13 -17.34
C PHE A 42 3.81 -1.15 -18.15
N THR A 43 3.85 -2.41 -17.73
CA THR A 43 3.18 -3.53 -18.41
C THR A 43 2.27 -4.31 -17.43
N PRO A 44 1.16 -3.71 -16.95
CA PRO A 44 0.34 -4.31 -15.90
C PRO A 44 -0.26 -5.66 -16.31
N ALA A 45 -0.69 -5.81 -17.56
CA ALA A 45 -1.38 -7.02 -18.06
C ALA A 45 -0.53 -8.32 -17.99
N ALA A 46 0.80 -8.21 -17.86
CA ALA A 46 1.71 -9.36 -17.71
C ALA A 46 1.89 -9.81 -16.25
N HIS A 47 1.20 -9.18 -15.30
CA HIS A 47 1.40 -9.38 -13.87
C HIS A 47 0.08 -9.65 -13.13
N ASP A 48 0.16 -10.41 -12.06
CA ASP A 48 -0.99 -10.68 -11.18
C ASP A 48 -1.24 -9.51 -10.20
N VAL A 49 -0.17 -8.81 -9.80
CA VAL A 49 -0.21 -7.66 -8.89
C VAL A 49 0.71 -6.56 -9.37
N VAL A 50 0.21 -5.33 -9.33
CA VAL A 50 0.98 -4.10 -9.54
C VAL A 50 1.13 -3.38 -8.20
N VAL A 51 2.37 -3.15 -7.77
CA VAL A 51 2.72 -2.39 -6.57
C VAL A 51 3.22 -1.01 -6.98
N PHE A 52 2.50 0.03 -6.61
CA PHE A 52 3.01 1.40 -6.68
C PHE A 52 3.80 1.67 -5.39
N LEU A 53 5.12 1.61 -5.50
CA LEU A 53 6.04 1.77 -4.38
C LEU A 53 6.56 3.20 -4.36
N SER A 54 5.97 4.02 -3.50
CA SER A 54 6.31 5.45 -3.34
C SER A 54 6.38 6.20 -4.68
N THR A 55 5.44 5.92 -5.58
CA THR A 55 5.23 6.74 -6.78
C THR A 55 4.74 8.13 -6.38
N SER A 56 5.02 9.16 -7.17
CA SER A 56 4.54 10.53 -6.89
C SER A 56 4.37 11.35 -8.15
N GLY A 57 3.35 12.19 -8.18
CA GLY A 57 3.00 13.05 -9.32
C GLY A 57 2.32 12.27 -10.46
N GLU A 58 2.43 12.79 -11.69
CA GLU A 58 1.79 12.20 -12.86
C GLU A 58 2.74 11.18 -13.52
N VAL A 59 2.55 9.89 -13.19
CA VAL A 59 3.50 8.83 -13.54
C VAL A 59 3.11 7.99 -14.75
N LEU A 60 1.86 8.06 -15.20
CA LEU A 60 1.32 7.32 -16.34
C LEU A 60 0.76 8.29 -17.38
N ASP A 61 1.03 8.02 -18.67
CA ASP A 61 0.33 8.67 -19.76
C ASP A 61 -1.10 8.11 -19.93
N GLU A 62 -1.90 8.72 -20.82
CA GLU A 62 -3.31 8.36 -21.03
C GLU A 62 -3.50 6.90 -21.47
N ALA A 63 -2.63 6.40 -22.35
CA ALA A 63 -2.69 5.00 -22.80
C ALA A 63 -2.35 4.03 -21.67
N GLN A 64 -1.37 4.36 -20.84
CA GLN A 64 -1.00 3.58 -19.66
C GLN A 64 -2.09 3.61 -18.57
N ARG A 65 -2.75 4.76 -18.35
CA ARG A 65 -3.92 4.89 -17.47
C ARG A 65 -5.05 3.97 -17.93
N THR A 66 -5.44 4.04 -19.20
CA THR A 66 -6.47 3.17 -19.80
C THR A 66 -6.13 1.68 -19.64
N ALA A 67 -4.86 1.30 -19.88
CA ALA A 67 -4.41 -0.07 -19.72
C ALA A 67 -4.46 -0.53 -18.25
N PHE A 68 -4.14 0.36 -17.31
CA PHE A 68 -4.18 0.07 -15.88
C PHE A 68 -5.62 -0.06 -15.35
N GLU A 69 -6.52 0.83 -15.77
CA GLU A 69 -7.95 0.71 -15.48
C GLU A 69 -8.50 -0.64 -15.95
N SER A 70 -8.25 -0.98 -17.23
CA SER A 70 -8.67 -2.25 -17.80
C SER A 70 -8.10 -3.46 -17.05
N TYR A 71 -6.85 -3.38 -16.61
CA TYR A 71 -6.18 -4.42 -15.82
C TYR A 71 -6.88 -4.64 -14.47
N VAL A 72 -7.11 -3.58 -13.70
CA VAL A 72 -7.73 -3.68 -12.37
C VAL A 72 -9.20 -4.08 -12.50
N GLU A 73 -9.97 -3.43 -13.39
CA GLU A 73 -11.37 -3.77 -13.65
C GLU A 73 -11.52 -5.23 -14.13
N GLY A 74 -10.48 -5.74 -14.83
CA GLY A 74 -10.38 -7.12 -15.29
C GLY A 74 -10.08 -8.15 -14.21
N GLY A 75 -9.68 -7.74 -13.00
CA GLY A 75 -9.37 -8.61 -11.87
C GLY A 75 -7.92 -8.54 -11.38
N GLY A 76 -7.10 -7.66 -11.95
CA GLY A 76 -5.72 -7.42 -11.52
C GLY A 76 -5.64 -6.81 -10.12
N GLY A 77 -4.56 -7.13 -9.38
CA GLY A 77 -4.34 -6.63 -8.03
C GLY A 77 -3.54 -5.33 -7.97
N TYR A 78 -3.92 -4.43 -7.08
CA TYR A 78 -3.19 -3.19 -6.80
C TYR A 78 -2.74 -3.12 -5.35
N VAL A 79 -1.49 -2.69 -5.14
CA VAL A 79 -0.95 -2.36 -3.82
C VAL A 79 -0.29 -0.98 -3.90
N GLY A 80 -0.83 -0.01 -3.17
CA GLY A 80 -0.21 1.31 -2.98
C GLY A 80 0.57 1.35 -1.68
N VAL A 81 1.80 1.87 -1.74
CA VAL A 81 2.67 2.04 -0.59
C VAL A 81 3.09 3.49 -0.49
N HIS A 82 2.83 4.10 0.66
CA HIS A 82 3.24 5.45 1.04
C HIS A 82 2.85 6.50 -0.01
N ALA A 83 3.80 7.11 -0.71
CA ALA A 83 3.54 8.16 -1.69
C ALA A 83 2.75 7.70 -2.93
N ALA A 84 2.32 6.43 -3.00
CA ALA A 84 1.28 6.07 -3.95
C ALA A 84 0.01 6.93 -3.80
N ALA A 85 -0.28 7.47 -2.60
CA ALA A 85 -1.35 8.43 -2.39
C ALA A 85 -1.04 9.85 -2.89
N ASP A 86 0.21 10.16 -3.21
CA ASP A 86 0.68 11.42 -3.81
C ASP A 86 0.82 11.31 -5.35
N THR A 87 -0.01 10.48 -5.96
CA THR A 87 0.03 10.16 -7.39
C THR A 87 -1.33 10.46 -8.04
N GLY A 88 -1.30 10.98 -9.29
CA GLY A 88 -2.46 11.05 -10.16
C GLY A 88 -3.60 11.92 -9.65
N TYR A 89 -3.32 13.11 -9.17
CA TYR A 89 -4.34 14.03 -8.63
C TYR A 89 -5.38 14.50 -9.65
N ASP A 90 -5.06 14.44 -10.93
CA ASP A 90 -5.96 14.76 -12.02
C ASP A 90 -6.71 13.54 -12.59
N TRP A 91 -6.57 12.36 -11.91
CA TRP A 91 -7.12 11.09 -12.36
C TRP A 91 -8.12 10.53 -11.33
N PRO A 92 -9.42 10.91 -11.40
CA PRO A 92 -10.43 10.56 -10.41
C PRO A 92 -10.55 9.05 -10.15
N TRP A 93 -10.45 8.22 -11.20
CA TRP A 93 -10.47 6.77 -11.08
C TRP A 93 -9.33 6.25 -10.18
N TYR A 94 -8.13 6.84 -10.30
CA TYR A 94 -7.03 6.48 -9.42
C TYR A 94 -7.28 6.90 -7.97
N GLY A 95 -7.93 8.03 -7.75
CA GLY A 95 -8.35 8.47 -6.41
C GLY A 95 -9.31 7.49 -5.75
N GLU A 96 -10.20 6.86 -6.55
CA GLU A 96 -11.06 5.77 -6.06
C GLU A 96 -10.24 4.52 -5.76
N LEU A 97 -9.29 4.15 -6.63
CA LEU A 97 -8.43 2.98 -6.46
C LEU A 97 -7.53 3.08 -5.24
N VAL A 98 -6.85 4.20 -5.03
CA VAL A 98 -5.96 4.40 -3.87
C VAL A 98 -6.75 4.64 -2.58
N GLY A 99 -8.01 5.07 -2.69
CA GLY A 99 -8.96 5.29 -1.61
C GLY A 99 -8.96 6.72 -1.05
N ALA A 100 -7.79 7.36 -0.92
CA ALA A 100 -7.64 8.76 -0.56
C ALA A 100 -6.31 9.29 -1.06
N TRP A 101 -6.29 10.57 -1.46
CA TRP A 101 -5.07 11.28 -1.80
C TRP A 101 -4.42 11.89 -0.56
N PHE A 102 -3.09 11.93 -0.60
CA PHE A 102 -2.27 12.65 0.36
C PHE A 102 -2.62 14.14 0.42
N GLU A 103 -2.59 14.72 1.62
CA GLU A 103 -2.76 16.16 1.85
C GLU A 103 -1.50 16.79 2.44
N THR A 104 -1.06 16.25 3.59
CA THR A 104 0.11 16.75 4.32
C THR A 104 0.64 15.69 5.29
N HIS A 105 1.72 16.01 5.98
CA HIS A 105 2.27 15.20 7.07
C HIS A 105 3.01 16.09 8.09
N PRO A 106 3.05 15.73 9.38
CA PRO A 106 3.98 16.32 10.35
C PRO A 106 5.41 15.78 10.15
N GLU A 107 6.35 16.25 10.95
CA GLU A 107 7.69 15.67 11.04
C GLU A 107 7.65 14.18 11.36
N ILE A 108 8.62 13.42 10.84
CA ILE A 108 8.78 11.98 11.12
C ILE A 108 8.91 11.76 12.62
N GLN A 109 8.03 10.95 13.19
CA GLN A 109 7.98 10.71 14.63
C GLN A 109 7.40 9.34 14.96
N GLN A 110 7.47 8.95 16.22
CA GLN A 110 6.86 7.73 16.71
C GLN A 110 5.36 7.95 16.94
N ALA A 111 4.55 6.96 16.51
CA ALA A 111 3.11 6.95 16.73
C ALA A 111 2.60 5.55 17.06
N ARG A 112 1.39 5.47 17.59
CA ARG A 112 0.64 4.24 17.79
C ARG A 112 -0.29 3.98 16.60
N PHE A 113 -0.16 2.80 16.01
CA PHE A 113 -1.00 2.27 14.95
C PHE A 113 -1.93 1.23 15.55
N VAL A 114 -3.23 1.48 15.52
CA VAL A 114 -4.25 0.58 16.06
C VAL A 114 -4.69 -0.38 14.96
N THR A 115 -4.59 -1.67 15.21
CA THR A 115 -5.07 -2.71 14.30
C THR A 115 -6.57 -2.90 14.51
N GLU A 116 -7.38 -2.54 13.51
CA GLU A 116 -8.84 -2.72 13.55
C GLU A 116 -9.26 -4.12 13.10
N ASP A 117 -8.63 -4.65 12.05
CA ASP A 117 -8.87 -6.03 11.59
C ASP A 117 -7.60 -6.89 11.79
N GLY A 118 -7.55 -7.61 12.92
CA GLY A 118 -6.50 -8.59 13.23
C GLY A 118 -6.69 -9.95 12.55
N THR A 119 -7.64 -10.09 11.60
CA THR A 119 -7.87 -11.34 10.86
C THR A 119 -7.43 -11.26 9.40
N HIS A 120 -7.28 -10.05 8.87
CA HIS A 120 -6.85 -9.84 7.50
C HIS A 120 -5.39 -10.31 7.27
N PRO A 121 -5.05 -10.94 6.13
CA PRO A 121 -3.69 -11.48 5.87
C PRO A 121 -2.55 -10.49 6.06
N ALA A 122 -2.80 -9.21 5.82
CA ALA A 122 -1.79 -8.16 5.98
C ALA A 122 -1.58 -7.70 7.42
N THR A 123 -2.52 -7.97 8.33
CA THR A 123 -2.50 -7.43 9.70
C THR A 123 -2.62 -8.48 10.80
N ALA A 124 -2.95 -9.75 10.45
CA ALA A 124 -3.16 -10.84 11.41
C ALA A 124 -1.93 -11.18 12.30
N HIS A 125 -0.75 -10.74 11.91
CA HIS A 125 0.49 -10.92 12.67
C HIS A 125 0.81 -9.72 13.57
N LEU A 126 0.10 -8.61 13.42
CA LEU A 126 0.34 -7.38 14.17
C LEU A 126 -0.32 -7.43 15.55
N PRO A 127 0.26 -6.75 16.55
CA PRO A 127 -0.41 -6.55 17.84
C PRO A 127 -1.62 -5.61 17.68
N PRO A 128 -2.56 -5.58 18.63
CA PRO A 128 -3.66 -4.63 18.62
C PRO A 128 -3.21 -3.17 18.55
N VAL A 129 -2.07 -2.84 19.15
CA VAL A 129 -1.41 -1.53 19.03
C VAL A 129 0.06 -1.76 18.67
N TRP A 130 0.45 -1.23 17.53
CA TRP A 130 1.82 -1.31 17.02
C TRP A 130 2.47 0.07 17.05
N THR A 131 3.49 0.24 17.88
CA THR A 131 4.24 1.49 18.01
C THR A 131 5.45 1.46 17.08
N ARG A 132 5.58 2.47 16.21
CA ARG A 132 6.70 2.60 15.29
C ARG A 132 6.92 4.06 14.88
N THR A 133 8.10 4.34 14.34
CA THR A 133 8.45 5.62 13.71
C THR A 133 8.22 5.52 12.22
N ASP A 134 7.48 6.47 11.66
CA ASP A 134 7.30 6.63 10.20
C ASP A 134 6.89 8.08 9.90
N GLU A 135 6.72 8.43 8.64
CA GLU A 135 6.02 9.64 8.21
C GLU A 135 4.51 9.39 8.25
N LEU A 136 3.77 10.28 8.87
CA LEU A 136 2.36 10.08 9.21
C LEU A 136 1.50 10.93 8.27
N TYR A 137 0.96 10.31 7.21
CA TYR A 137 0.17 11.00 6.20
C TYR A 137 -1.22 11.36 6.69
N ASP A 138 -1.59 12.62 6.56
CA ASP A 138 -2.98 13.08 6.51
C ASP A 138 -3.49 13.01 5.07
N PHE A 139 -4.76 12.72 4.90
CA PHE A 139 -5.40 12.57 3.60
C PHE A 139 -6.45 13.65 3.35
N ARG A 140 -6.65 14.04 2.07
CA ARG A 140 -7.66 15.02 1.66
C ARG A 140 -9.08 14.65 2.09
N THR A 141 -9.36 13.36 2.19
CA THR A 141 -10.66 12.84 2.62
C THR A 141 -10.46 11.58 3.46
N ASN A 142 -11.34 11.38 4.46
CA ASN A 142 -11.37 10.12 5.18
C ASN A 142 -11.97 9.00 4.29
N PRO A 143 -11.23 7.91 3.99
CA PRO A 143 -11.69 6.86 3.09
C PRO A 143 -12.71 5.90 3.71
N ARG A 144 -12.91 5.88 5.02
CA ARG A 144 -13.67 4.86 5.78
C ARG A 144 -15.01 4.50 5.18
N GLY A 145 -15.74 5.44 4.61
CA GLY A 145 -17.05 5.17 4.01
C GLY A 145 -17.01 4.33 2.72
N ARG A 146 -15.81 4.09 2.15
CA ARG A 146 -15.61 3.44 0.85
C ARG A 146 -14.67 2.23 0.90
N VAL A 147 -13.90 2.10 1.96
CA VAL A 147 -12.87 1.06 2.10
C VAL A 147 -13.06 0.26 3.38
N HIS A 148 -12.45 -0.92 3.44
CA HIS A 148 -12.28 -1.69 4.66
C HIS A 148 -10.98 -1.27 5.36
N VAL A 149 -11.12 -0.55 6.47
CA VAL A 149 -9.96 -0.05 7.25
C VAL A 149 -9.35 -1.21 8.05
N LEU A 150 -8.04 -1.35 7.95
CA LEU A 150 -7.26 -2.39 8.63
C LEU A 150 -6.46 -1.82 9.81
N GLN A 151 -5.99 -0.57 9.69
CA GLN A 151 -5.28 0.14 10.75
C GLN A 151 -5.64 1.63 10.73
N THR A 152 -5.67 2.21 11.93
CA THR A 152 -5.78 3.66 12.16
C THR A 152 -4.56 4.18 12.91
N LEU A 153 -4.29 5.48 12.78
CA LEU A 153 -3.37 6.22 13.63
C LEU A 153 -4.10 6.73 14.88
N ASP A 154 -3.48 6.60 16.03
CA ASP A 154 -3.91 7.26 17.25
C ASP A 154 -3.24 8.63 17.34
N GLU A 155 -3.96 9.68 16.91
CA GLU A 155 -3.42 11.05 16.89
C GLU A 155 -3.09 11.59 18.29
N SER A 156 -3.60 10.98 19.37
CA SER A 156 -3.19 11.34 20.73
C SER A 156 -1.77 10.91 21.08
N SER A 157 -1.14 10.10 20.23
CA SER A 157 0.21 9.55 20.43
C SER A 157 1.33 10.34 19.76
N TYR A 158 1.01 11.32 18.93
CA TYR A 158 1.97 12.14 18.20
C TYR A 158 1.47 13.60 18.03
N THR A 159 2.26 14.46 17.39
CA THR A 159 1.92 15.86 17.19
C THR A 159 1.74 16.20 15.72
N GLY A 160 0.72 16.99 15.39
CA GLY A 160 0.52 17.56 14.05
C GLY A 160 -0.41 16.74 13.14
N GLY A 161 -1.17 15.75 13.67
CA GLY A 161 -2.24 15.10 12.94
C GLY A 161 -3.42 16.03 12.67
N GLY A 162 -4.06 15.82 11.52
CA GLY A 162 -5.17 16.66 11.04
C GLY A 162 -6.46 15.90 10.72
N MET A 163 -6.46 14.56 10.86
CA MET A 163 -7.62 13.72 10.57
C MET A 163 -8.54 13.51 11.79
N GLY A 164 -8.05 13.79 13.00
CA GLY A 164 -8.79 13.69 14.26
C GLY A 164 -8.91 12.25 14.78
N ALA A 165 -10.02 11.95 15.45
CA ALA A 165 -10.20 10.67 16.16
C ALA A 165 -10.34 9.45 15.23
N ASP A 166 -10.62 9.65 13.96
CA ASP A 166 -10.73 8.60 12.94
C ASP A 166 -9.74 8.83 11.81
N HIS A 167 -8.56 8.24 11.95
CA HIS A 167 -7.45 8.42 11.02
C HIS A 167 -7.02 7.08 10.37
N PRO A 168 -7.72 6.60 9.32
CA PRO A 168 -7.28 5.43 8.56
C PRO A 168 -5.91 5.64 7.94
N ILE A 169 -5.03 4.62 8.05
CA ILE A 169 -3.67 4.66 7.48
C ILE A 169 -3.36 3.43 6.62
N THR A 170 -4.07 2.33 6.85
CA THR A 170 -3.97 1.10 6.04
C THR A 170 -5.37 0.58 5.77
N TRP A 171 -5.68 0.28 4.50
CA TRP A 171 -6.99 -0.19 4.08
C TRP A 171 -6.96 -1.06 2.82
N CYS A 172 -8.08 -1.70 2.52
CA CYS A 172 -8.29 -2.45 1.30
C CYS A 172 -9.75 -2.35 0.84
N HIS A 173 -10.00 -2.59 -0.44
CA HIS A 173 -11.35 -2.66 -1.01
C HIS A 173 -11.34 -3.37 -2.37
N PRO A 174 -12.49 -3.86 -2.86
CA PRO A 174 -12.63 -4.27 -4.24
C PRO A 174 -12.66 -3.05 -5.17
N GLN A 175 -12.10 -3.20 -6.38
CA GLN A 175 -12.22 -2.23 -7.46
C GLN A 175 -12.52 -3.00 -8.76
N GLY A 176 -13.72 -2.82 -9.33
CA GLY A 176 -14.19 -3.68 -10.40
C GLY A 176 -14.17 -5.16 -9.99
N ARG A 177 -13.44 -5.99 -10.74
CA ARG A 177 -13.18 -7.40 -10.37
C ARG A 177 -11.85 -7.58 -9.63
N GLY A 178 -11.03 -6.53 -9.54
CA GLY A 178 -9.74 -6.52 -8.86
C GLY A 178 -9.84 -6.22 -7.37
N ARG A 179 -8.67 -6.09 -6.75
CA ARG A 179 -8.52 -5.78 -5.32
C ARG A 179 -7.47 -4.71 -5.14
N ALA A 180 -7.82 -3.69 -4.39
CA ALA A 180 -6.93 -2.61 -4.00
C ALA A 180 -6.54 -2.73 -2.52
N PHE A 181 -5.27 -2.49 -2.25
CA PHE A 181 -4.72 -2.35 -0.92
C PHE A 181 -3.86 -1.09 -0.86
N TYR A 182 -3.92 -0.36 0.23
CA TYR A 182 -3.06 0.79 0.47
C TYR A 182 -2.54 0.80 1.91
N THR A 183 -1.30 1.27 2.08
CA THR A 183 -0.72 1.63 3.38
C THR A 183 0.06 2.92 3.27
N GLY A 184 -0.19 3.87 4.19
CA GLY A 184 0.58 5.11 4.32
C GLY A 184 1.98 4.93 4.91
N LEU A 185 2.31 3.73 5.38
CA LEU A 185 3.62 3.36 5.94
C LEU A 185 4.66 3.18 4.83
N GLY A 186 5.95 3.29 5.19
CA GLY A 186 7.06 2.95 4.29
C GLY A 186 7.85 4.14 3.78
N HIS A 187 7.80 5.29 4.47
CA HIS A 187 8.62 6.44 4.14
C HIS A 187 10.12 6.14 4.29
N THR A 188 10.52 5.50 5.39
CA THR A 188 11.93 5.31 5.73
C THR A 188 12.48 3.99 5.18
N SER A 189 13.79 3.95 4.90
CA SER A 189 14.48 2.73 4.49
C SER A 189 14.45 1.65 5.58
N GLU A 190 14.44 2.05 6.84
CA GLU A 190 14.39 1.18 8.03
C GLU A 190 13.07 0.39 8.08
N SER A 191 11.96 0.97 7.60
CA SER A 191 10.67 0.31 7.51
C SER A 191 10.76 -1.02 6.75
N TYR A 192 11.54 -1.07 5.68
CA TYR A 192 11.72 -2.29 4.85
C TYR A 192 12.63 -3.34 5.47
N GLY A 193 13.34 -3.01 6.55
CA GLY A 193 14.06 -3.95 7.41
C GLY A 193 13.19 -4.55 8.53
N ASP A 194 12.06 -3.93 8.85
CA ASP A 194 11.15 -4.38 9.93
C ASP A 194 10.39 -5.64 9.50
N PRO A 195 10.54 -6.77 10.22
CA PRO A 195 9.83 -8.01 9.88
C PRO A 195 8.30 -7.87 9.88
N ALA A 196 7.73 -7.03 10.75
CA ALA A 196 6.29 -6.82 10.83
C ALA A 196 5.78 -6.04 9.60
N PHE A 197 6.49 -5.01 9.16
CA PHE A 197 6.14 -4.29 7.93
C PHE A 197 6.31 -5.16 6.68
N ARG A 198 7.37 -5.97 6.62
CA ARG A 198 7.58 -6.93 5.53
C ARG A 198 6.45 -7.97 5.46
N ALA A 199 5.98 -8.46 6.61
CA ALA A 199 4.83 -9.38 6.65
C ALA A 199 3.52 -8.70 6.22
N LEU A 200 3.33 -7.41 6.56
CA LEU A 200 2.22 -6.60 6.06
C LEU A 200 2.26 -6.50 4.53
N LEU A 201 3.40 -6.16 3.93
CA LEU A 201 3.58 -6.09 2.48
C LEU A 201 3.29 -7.45 1.79
N LEU A 202 3.78 -8.55 2.37
CA LEU A 202 3.49 -9.90 1.85
C LEU A 202 1.99 -10.20 1.88
N GLY A 203 1.32 -9.89 2.98
CA GLY A 203 -0.12 -10.05 3.13
C GLY A 203 -0.91 -9.20 2.15
N ALA A 204 -0.47 -7.95 1.91
CA ALA A 204 -1.05 -7.04 0.93
C ALA A 204 -0.96 -7.59 -0.50
N ILE A 205 0.22 -8.08 -0.91
CA ILE A 205 0.44 -8.68 -2.22
C ILE A 205 -0.43 -9.93 -2.40
N ARG A 206 -0.51 -10.80 -1.39
CA ARG A 206 -1.36 -12.00 -1.43
C ARG A 206 -2.85 -11.67 -1.51
N TYR A 207 -3.31 -10.68 -0.75
CA TYR A 207 -4.69 -10.20 -0.81
C TYR A 207 -5.02 -9.65 -2.21
N ALA A 208 -4.18 -8.78 -2.74
CA ALA A 208 -4.36 -8.17 -4.06
C ALA A 208 -4.38 -9.24 -5.17
N ALA A 209 -3.53 -10.26 -5.08
CA ALA A 209 -3.50 -11.41 -6.00
C ALA A 209 -4.71 -12.36 -5.85
N GLY A 210 -5.54 -12.19 -4.84
CA GLY A 210 -6.64 -13.11 -4.55
C GLY A 210 -6.20 -14.46 -3.97
N VAL A 211 -4.95 -14.57 -3.52
CA VAL A 211 -4.41 -15.75 -2.85
C VAL A 211 -4.84 -15.71 -1.39
N LEU A 212 -5.87 -16.48 -1.04
CA LEU A 212 -6.29 -16.62 0.37
C LEU A 212 -5.20 -17.41 1.14
N PRO A 213 -4.91 -17.04 2.41
CA PRO A 213 -4.07 -17.88 3.25
C PRO A 213 -4.71 -19.27 3.37
N ALA A 214 -3.89 -20.32 3.25
CA ALA A 214 -4.37 -21.67 3.52
C ALA A 214 -5.03 -21.68 4.92
N ALA A 215 -6.27 -22.17 4.99
CA ALA A 215 -7.00 -22.27 6.25
C ALA A 215 -6.07 -22.93 7.29
N ARG A 216 -5.80 -22.25 8.41
CA ARG A 216 -5.07 -22.85 9.52
C ARG A 216 -5.86 -24.09 9.94
N GLN A 217 -5.33 -25.28 9.69
CA GLN A 217 -5.84 -26.49 10.31
C GLN A 217 -5.79 -26.27 11.83
N ARG A 218 -6.95 -26.13 12.45
CA ARG A 218 -7.05 -26.17 13.91
C ARG A 218 -6.50 -27.54 14.29
N ARG A 219 -5.34 -27.59 14.94
CA ARG A 219 -4.93 -28.77 15.68
C ARG A 219 -5.86 -28.84 16.87
N GLU A 220 -6.75 -29.82 16.85
CA GLU A 220 -7.52 -30.25 18.02
C GLU A 220 -6.59 -30.80 19.09
#